data_e1fe175535fd34299b4d9b43ece735df
#
_entry.id   e1fe175535fd34299b4d9b43ece735df
#
_cell.length_a   1.000
_cell.length_b   1.000
_cell.length_c   1.000
_cell.angle_alpha   90.00
_cell.angle_beta   90.00
_cell.angle_gamma   90.00
#
_symmetry.space_group_name_H-M   'P 1'
#
loop_
_entity.id
_entity.type
_entity.pdbx_description
1 polymer ?
#
loop_
_entity_poly.entity_id
_entity_poly.type
_entity_poly.pdbx_seq_one_letter_code
_entity_poly.pdbx_strand_id
1 'polypeptide(L)'
;MDQILEKLKNKQNLTFEESKAAFEILMTGKASDDEIFSFLTLLSEKGEVSDEIAGGVFVLREKSKRVNVSDCIDTCGTGGDGMNTLNISTASALLLASMGTKVAKHGNKAVSSKCGSGDVLEALKIKIDLEPEGIETVSYTHLTLPTTD
;
A
#
# COMPACT_ATOMS: atom_id res chain seq x y z
N MET A 1 6.19 17.24 -15.14
CA MET A 1 7.20 16.53 -14.32
C MET A 1 8.52 17.29 -14.23
N ASP A 2 9.02 17.93 -15.29
CA ASP A 2 10.37 18.52 -15.39
C ASP A 2 10.74 19.49 -14.25
N GLN A 3 9.86 20.44 -13.92
CA GLN A 3 10.12 21.41 -12.83
C GLN A 3 10.27 20.73 -11.46
N ILE A 4 9.53 19.65 -11.22
CA ILE A 4 9.61 18.87 -9.99
C ILE A 4 10.93 18.12 -9.91
N LEU A 5 11.33 17.46 -11.01
CA LEU A 5 12.61 16.76 -11.10
C LEU A 5 13.79 17.72 -10.95
N GLU A 6 13.69 18.94 -11.53
CA GLU A 6 14.73 19.96 -11.38
C GLU A 6 14.90 20.41 -9.92
N LYS A 7 13.80 20.64 -9.20
CA LYS A 7 13.85 20.94 -7.76
C LYS A 7 14.53 19.82 -6.97
N LEU A 8 14.13 18.56 -7.20
CA LEU A 8 14.71 17.43 -6.51
C LEU A 8 16.20 17.24 -6.81
N LYS A 9 16.66 17.45 -8.07
CA LYS A 9 18.09 17.46 -8.44
C LYS A 9 18.88 18.50 -7.64
N ASN A 10 18.26 19.63 -7.36
CA ASN A 10 18.85 20.71 -6.56
C ASN A 10 18.66 20.48 -5.03
N LYS A 11 18.22 19.28 -4.62
CA LYS A 11 17.94 18.91 -3.22
C LYS A 11 16.95 19.84 -2.52
N GLN A 12 16.06 20.46 -3.28
CA GLN A 12 14.99 21.31 -2.73
C GLN A 12 13.78 20.47 -2.37
N ASN A 13 13.14 20.82 -1.25
CA ASN A 13 11.91 20.18 -0.83
C ASN A 13 10.75 20.58 -1.72
N LEU A 14 9.87 19.64 -1.98
CA LEU A 14 8.58 19.91 -2.60
C LEU A 14 7.58 20.37 -1.54
N THR A 15 6.70 21.26 -1.94
CA THR A 15 5.52 21.57 -1.13
C THR A 15 4.51 20.42 -1.23
N PHE A 16 3.51 20.41 -0.34
CA PHE A 16 2.38 19.47 -0.40
C PHE A 16 1.73 19.44 -1.79
N GLU A 17 1.44 20.61 -2.38
CA GLU A 17 0.77 20.70 -3.68
C GLU A 17 1.66 20.20 -4.83
N GLU A 18 2.97 20.45 -4.77
CA GLU A 18 3.91 19.95 -5.78
C GLU A 18 4.06 18.43 -5.69
N SER A 19 4.14 17.88 -4.49
CA SER A 19 4.17 16.43 -4.28
C SER A 19 2.87 15.80 -4.75
N LYS A 20 1.72 16.37 -4.35
CA LYS A 20 0.41 15.93 -4.83
C LYS A 20 0.34 15.90 -6.35
N ALA A 21 0.77 16.98 -7.03
CA ALA A 21 0.78 17.05 -8.49
C ALA A 21 1.69 15.98 -9.12
N ALA A 22 2.86 15.72 -8.54
CA ALA A 22 3.76 14.66 -8.99
C ALA A 22 3.10 13.28 -8.89
N PHE A 23 2.56 12.94 -7.72
CA PHE A 23 1.88 11.66 -7.50
C PHE A 23 0.63 11.49 -8.37
N GLU A 24 -0.12 12.58 -8.67
CA GLU A 24 -1.21 12.53 -9.65
C GLU A 24 -0.73 12.10 -11.04
N ILE A 25 0.40 12.62 -11.50
CA ILE A 25 0.98 12.26 -12.80
C ILE A 25 1.40 10.79 -12.79
N LEU A 26 2.06 10.35 -11.72
CA LEU A 26 2.49 8.95 -11.53
C LEU A 26 1.30 7.98 -11.53
N MET A 27 0.30 8.25 -10.68
CA MET A 27 -0.85 7.35 -10.47
C MET A 27 -1.85 7.35 -11.62
N THR A 28 -1.77 8.30 -12.55
CA THR A 28 -2.59 8.31 -13.77
C THR A 28 -1.89 7.73 -15.00
N GLY A 29 -0.68 7.18 -14.83
CA GLY A 29 0.09 6.59 -15.92
C GLY A 29 0.56 7.61 -16.97
N LYS A 30 0.65 8.88 -16.62
CA LYS A 30 1.10 9.95 -17.52
C LYS A 30 2.61 10.16 -17.49
N ALA A 31 3.28 9.60 -16.49
CA ALA A 31 4.73 9.61 -16.38
C ALA A 31 5.34 8.44 -17.18
N SER A 32 6.48 8.68 -17.82
CA SER A 32 7.30 7.61 -18.36
C SER A 32 8.04 6.86 -17.25
N ASP A 33 8.52 5.65 -17.55
CA ASP A 33 9.30 4.84 -16.60
C ASP A 33 10.55 5.59 -16.12
N ASP A 34 11.21 6.35 -17.00
CA ASP A 34 12.38 7.16 -16.67
C ASP A 34 12.04 8.31 -15.71
N GLU A 35 10.89 8.94 -15.89
CA GLU A 35 10.41 9.99 -14.97
C GLU A 35 10.04 9.40 -13.59
N ILE A 36 9.38 8.24 -13.56
CA ILE A 36 9.06 7.51 -12.32
C ILE A 36 10.35 7.17 -11.58
N PHE A 37 11.30 6.54 -12.27
CA PHE A 37 12.59 6.16 -11.70
C PHE A 37 13.34 7.38 -11.16
N SER A 38 13.43 8.44 -11.96
CA SER A 38 14.12 9.67 -11.57
C SER A 38 13.47 10.32 -10.34
N PHE A 39 12.15 10.43 -10.33
CA PHE A 39 11.40 11.02 -9.22
C PHE A 39 11.65 10.26 -7.92
N LEU A 40 11.47 8.95 -7.92
CA LEU A 40 11.62 8.12 -6.72
C LEU A 40 13.08 8.12 -6.23
N THR A 41 14.04 8.02 -7.13
CA THR A 41 15.48 8.04 -6.78
C THR A 41 15.89 9.36 -6.17
N LEU A 42 15.57 10.47 -6.83
CA LEU A 42 15.93 11.81 -6.35
C LEU A 42 15.25 12.17 -5.03
N LEU A 43 13.99 11.75 -4.85
CA LEU A 43 13.25 11.96 -3.61
C LEU A 43 13.91 11.20 -2.45
N SER A 44 14.25 9.93 -2.67
CA SER A 44 14.93 9.07 -1.70
C SER A 44 16.36 9.55 -1.39
N GLU A 45 17.15 9.97 -2.40
CA GLU A 45 18.50 10.48 -2.19
C GLU A 45 18.54 11.82 -1.43
N LYS A 46 17.51 12.63 -1.61
CA LYS A 46 17.35 13.88 -0.85
C LYS A 46 16.92 13.61 0.61
N GLY A 47 16.15 12.59 0.83
CA GLY A 47 15.39 12.32 2.05
C GLY A 47 14.04 13.04 2.05
N GLU A 48 12.98 12.31 2.25
CA GLU A 48 11.60 12.80 2.19
C GLU A 48 11.29 13.71 3.41
N VAL A 49 10.48 14.73 3.17
CA VAL A 49 9.92 15.59 4.22
C VAL A 49 8.41 15.38 4.35
N SER A 50 7.84 15.83 5.48
CA SER A 50 6.43 15.61 5.82
C SER A 50 5.44 16.02 4.73
N ASP A 51 5.66 17.16 4.09
CA ASP A 51 4.78 17.68 3.04
C ASP A 51 4.80 16.80 1.80
N GLU A 52 5.96 16.24 1.46
CA GLU A 52 6.13 15.33 0.32
C GLU A 52 5.40 14.02 0.56
N ILE A 53 5.55 13.46 1.76
CA ILE A 53 4.85 12.24 2.16
C ILE A 53 3.34 12.49 2.18
N ALA A 54 2.91 13.60 2.78
CA ALA A 54 1.49 13.95 2.89
C ALA A 54 0.82 14.12 1.52
N GLY A 55 1.49 14.78 0.57
CA GLY A 55 0.99 14.95 -0.81
C GLY A 55 0.82 13.61 -1.51
N GLY A 56 1.80 12.72 -1.41
CA GLY A 56 1.72 11.37 -1.97
C GLY A 56 0.61 10.53 -1.33
N VAL A 57 0.54 10.51 0.00
CA VAL A 57 -0.52 9.78 0.72
C VAL A 57 -1.91 10.28 0.36
N PHE A 58 -2.07 11.60 0.18
CA PHE A 58 -3.34 12.19 -0.22
C PHE A 58 -3.84 11.58 -1.54
N VAL A 59 -2.98 11.55 -2.57
CA VAL A 59 -3.33 11.02 -3.90
C VAL A 59 -3.61 9.51 -3.84
N LEU A 60 -2.74 8.75 -3.16
CA LEU A 60 -2.93 7.30 -3.01
C LEU A 60 -4.27 6.97 -2.34
N ARG A 61 -4.64 7.71 -1.28
CA ARG A 61 -5.94 7.53 -0.60
C ARG A 61 -7.13 7.95 -1.45
N GLU A 62 -6.97 8.98 -2.28
CA GLU A 62 -8.04 9.41 -3.19
C GLU A 62 -8.32 8.37 -4.28
N LYS A 63 -7.26 7.72 -4.78
CA LYS A 63 -7.37 6.73 -5.86
C LYS A 63 -7.59 5.30 -5.37
N SER A 64 -7.43 5.04 -4.07
CA SER A 64 -7.65 3.71 -3.52
C SER A 64 -9.13 3.29 -3.61
N LYS A 65 -9.37 2.02 -3.96
CA LYS A 65 -10.70 1.41 -3.83
C LYS A 65 -11.05 1.36 -2.34
N ARG A 66 -12.16 1.96 -1.97
CA ARG A 66 -12.63 1.96 -0.58
C ARG A 66 -13.52 0.76 -0.32
N VAL A 67 -13.28 0.11 0.81
CA VAL A 67 -14.13 -0.95 1.35
C VAL A 67 -14.74 -0.45 2.65
N ASN A 68 -16.05 -0.55 2.78
CA ASN A 68 -16.78 -0.03 3.93
C ASN A 68 -16.98 -1.16 4.95
N VAL A 69 -15.96 -1.38 5.79
CA VAL A 69 -15.97 -2.41 6.83
C VAL A 69 -15.83 -1.73 8.19
N SER A 70 -16.78 -1.96 9.07
CA SER A 70 -16.77 -1.45 10.45
C SER A 70 -16.42 -2.53 11.46
N ASP A 71 -15.94 -2.11 12.61
CA ASP A 71 -15.65 -2.98 13.77
C ASP A 71 -14.70 -4.12 13.44
N CYS A 72 -13.64 -3.83 12.67
CA CYS A 72 -12.61 -4.76 12.29
C CYS A 72 -11.22 -4.32 12.76
N ILE A 73 -10.32 -5.28 12.88
CA ILE A 73 -8.91 -5.07 13.19
C ILE A 73 -8.08 -5.28 11.93
N ASP A 74 -7.11 -4.42 11.68
CA ASP A 74 -6.05 -4.65 10.72
C ASP A 74 -4.75 -5.01 11.47
N THR A 75 -4.12 -6.10 11.06
CA THR A 75 -2.84 -6.57 11.60
C THR A 75 -1.67 -6.26 10.67
N CYS A 76 -1.87 -5.40 9.67
CA CYS A 76 -0.85 -5.09 8.68
C CYS A 76 0.37 -4.44 9.33
N GLY A 77 1.55 -4.97 9.00
CA GLY A 77 2.83 -4.32 9.29
C GLY A 77 3.35 -3.60 8.05
N THR A 78 4.30 -2.69 8.23
CA THR A 78 4.93 -1.95 7.14
C THR A 78 5.74 -2.82 6.19
N GLY A 79 6.21 -3.99 6.66
CA GLY A 79 7.09 -4.86 5.88
C GLY A 79 8.47 -4.25 5.63
N GLY A 80 9.24 -4.87 4.75
CA GLY A 80 10.50 -4.29 4.27
C GLY A 80 11.66 -4.25 5.29
N ASP A 81 11.54 -4.94 6.44
CA ASP A 81 12.56 -4.96 7.49
C ASP A 81 13.79 -5.83 7.16
N GLY A 82 13.76 -6.54 6.02
CA GLY A 82 14.85 -7.42 5.60
C GLY A 82 15.07 -8.66 6.48
N MET A 83 14.27 -8.88 7.52
CA MET A 83 14.47 -9.94 8.50
C MET A 83 14.12 -11.34 8.01
N ASN A 84 13.42 -11.45 6.87
CA ASN A 84 12.99 -12.75 6.31
C ASN A 84 12.26 -13.66 7.32
N THR A 85 11.50 -13.07 8.22
CA THR A 85 10.73 -13.79 9.24
C THR A 85 9.47 -14.42 8.65
N LEU A 86 8.79 -15.22 9.45
CA LEU A 86 7.44 -15.70 9.13
C LEU A 86 6.47 -14.52 8.93
N ASN A 87 5.42 -14.73 8.12
CA ASN A 87 4.35 -13.75 7.95
C ASN A 87 3.50 -13.62 9.23
N ILE A 88 4.12 -13.05 10.29
CA ILE A 88 3.54 -12.96 11.63
C ILE A 88 2.19 -12.24 11.60
N SER A 89 2.09 -11.14 10.87
CA SER A 89 0.85 -10.38 10.74
C SER A 89 -0.27 -11.20 10.10
N THR A 90 0.05 -12.08 9.14
CA THR A 90 -0.94 -12.98 8.51
C THR A 90 -1.35 -14.08 9.47
N ALA A 91 -0.40 -14.69 10.19
CA ALA A 91 -0.69 -15.71 11.20
C ALA A 91 -1.56 -15.13 12.33
N SER A 92 -1.25 -13.93 12.80
CA SER A 92 -2.06 -13.22 13.80
C SER A 92 -3.48 -12.92 13.30
N ALA A 93 -3.63 -12.51 12.04
CA ALA A 93 -4.94 -12.29 11.43
C ALA A 93 -5.80 -13.55 11.43
N LEU A 94 -5.22 -14.68 11.01
CA LEU A 94 -5.93 -15.98 11.00
C LEU A 94 -6.30 -16.44 12.41
N LEU A 95 -5.41 -16.26 13.37
CA LEU A 95 -5.68 -16.60 14.77
C LEU A 95 -6.81 -15.75 15.34
N LEU A 96 -6.78 -14.44 15.16
CA LEU A 96 -7.83 -13.53 15.62
C LEU A 96 -9.17 -13.86 14.95
N ALA A 97 -9.18 -14.15 13.66
CA ALA A 97 -10.39 -14.55 12.95
C ALA A 97 -10.96 -15.88 13.50
N SER A 98 -10.09 -16.86 13.83
CA SER A 98 -10.51 -18.12 14.43
C SER A 98 -11.13 -17.95 15.84
N MET A 99 -10.79 -16.86 16.53
CA MET A 99 -11.36 -16.48 17.82
C MET A 99 -12.65 -15.66 17.68
N GLY A 100 -13.16 -15.46 16.48
CA GLY A 100 -14.40 -14.72 16.21
C GLY A 100 -14.20 -13.20 16.04
N THR A 101 -12.98 -12.71 16.00
CA THR A 101 -12.70 -11.29 15.73
C THR A 101 -12.81 -11.00 14.23
N LYS A 102 -13.50 -9.93 13.87
CA LYS A 102 -13.51 -9.45 12.48
C LYS A 102 -12.16 -8.86 12.12
N VAL A 103 -11.54 -9.37 11.08
CA VAL A 103 -10.22 -8.91 10.61
C VAL A 103 -10.33 -8.49 9.15
N ALA A 104 -10.00 -7.23 8.87
CA ALA A 104 -9.83 -6.68 7.53
C ALA A 104 -8.35 -6.32 7.36
N LYS A 105 -7.57 -7.23 6.79
CA LYS A 105 -6.13 -7.10 6.74
C LYS A 105 -5.65 -6.58 5.39
N HIS A 106 -4.85 -5.53 5.41
CA HIS A 106 -4.03 -5.17 4.25
C HIS A 106 -2.95 -6.23 4.01
N GLY A 107 -2.76 -6.57 2.76
CA GLY A 107 -1.73 -7.51 2.36
C GLY A 107 -1.30 -7.29 0.93
N ASN A 108 -0.12 -7.82 0.57
CA ASN A 108 0.38 -7.78 -0.79
C ASN A 108 1.10 -9.09 -1.12
N LYS A 109 1.31 -9.36 -2.41
CA LYS A 109 2.21 -10.41 -2.88
C LYS A 109 3.67 -10.01 -2.59
N ALA A 110 4.56 -10.99 -2.58
CA ALA A 110 5.98 -10.73 -2.32
C ALA A 110 6.57 -9.79 -3.38
N VAL A 111 7.21 -8.72 -2.93
CA VAL A 111 8.01 -7.82 -3.77
C VAL A 111 9.50 -8.00 -3.48
N SER A 112 9.88 -8.04 -2.19
CA SER A 112 11.27 -8.17 -1.75
C SER A 112 11.52 -9.41 -0.89
N SER A 113 10.48 -10.02 -0.33
CA SER A 113 10.56 -11.24 0.50
C SER A 113 10.31 -12.50 -0.35
N LYS A 114 10.62 -13.67 0.22
CA LYS A 114 10.36 -14.96 -0.44
C LYS A 114 8.88 -15.31 -0.55
N CYS A 115 8.04 -14.71 0.29
CA CYS A 115 6.61 -14.99 0.36
C CYS A 115 5.88 -13.80 1.01
N GLY A 116 4.98 -13.18 0.27
CA GLY A 116 4.11 -12.11 0.77
C GLY A 116 2.88 -12.66 1.50
N SER A 117 2.12 -11.78 2.15
CA SER A 117 0.89 -12.18 2.83
C SER A 117 -0.18 -12.69 1.86
N GLY A 118 -0.28 -12.11 0.67
CA GLY A 118 -1.18 -12.59 -0.38
C GLY A 118 -0.86 -14.01 -0.83
N ASP A 119 0.44 -14.32 -1.00
CA ASP A 119 0.89 -15.65 -1.43
C ASP A 119 0.50 -16.74 -0.42
N VAL A 120 0.60 -16.45 0.89
CA VAL A 120 0.19 -17.39 1.95
C VAL A 120 -1.31 -17.66 1.88
N LEU A 121 -2.11 -16.64 1.69
CA LEU A 121 -3.57 -16.77 1.68
C LEU A 121 -4.07 -17.49 0.43
N GLU A 122 -3.46 -17.24 -0.73
CA GLU A 122 -3.73 -18.02 -1.95
C GLU A 122 -3.37 -19.50 -1.75
N ALA A 123 -2.21 -19.78 -1.12
CA ALA A 123 -1.81 -21.17 -0.81
C ALA A 123 -2.81 -21.86 0.14
N LEU A 124 -3.42 -21.10 1.05
CA LEU A 124 -4.50 -21.57 1.91
C LEU A 124 -5.87 -21.61 1.22
N LYS A 125 -5.93 -21.30 -0.10
CA LYS A 125 -7.17 -21.24 -0.90
C LYS A 125 -8.18 -20.20 -0.41
N ILE A 126 -7.70 -19.17 0.24
CA ILE A 126 -8.51 -18.00 0.61
C ILE A 126 -8.57 -17.08 -0.62
N LYS A 127 -9.77 -16.73 -1.03
CA LYS A 127 -9.98 -15.85 -2.18
C LYS A 127 -9.65 -14.41 -1.78
N ILE A 128 -8.67 -13.80 -2.47
CA ILE A 128 -8.16 -12.46 -2.18
C ILE A 128 -8.52 -11.41 -3.25
N ASP A 129 -9.08 -11.85 -4.38
CA ASP A 129 -9.41 -11.06 -5.56
C ASP A 129 -10.91 -10.67 -5.59
N LEU A 130 -11.46 -10.28 -4.45
CA LEU A 130 -12.85 -9.85 -4.36
C LEU A 130 -13.00 -8.36 -4.67
N GLU A 131 -14.08 -8.01 -5.39
CA GLU A 131 -14.49 -6.61 -5.50
C GLU A 131 -14.99 -6.06 -4.14
N PRO A 132 -15.00 -4.72 -3.94
CA PRO A 132 -15.36 -4.11 -2.66
C PRO A 132 -16.66 -4.63 -2.04
N GLU A 133 -17.70 -4.81 -2.86
CA GLU A 133 -19.01 -5.32 -2.41
C GLU A 133 -18.92 -6.77 -1.91
N GLY A 134 -18.07 -7.58 -2.55
CA GLY A 134 -17.78 -8.94 -2.12
C GLY A 134 -17.05 -8.96 -0.78
N ILE A 135 -16.07 -8.08 -0.59
CA ILE A 135 -15.33 -7.92 0.66
C ILE A 135 -16.28 -7.50 1.79
N GLU A 136 -17.14 -6.52 1.56
CA GLU A 136 -18.13 -6.08 2.54
C GLU A 136 -19.04 -7.23 2.98
N THR A 137 -19.50 -8.03 2.02
CA THR A 137 -20.39 -9.18 2.30
C THR A 137 -19.69 -10.25 3.15
N VAL A 138 -18.45 -10.63 2.81
CA VAL A 138 -17.71 -11.67 3.55
C VAL A 138 -17.18 -11.18 4.88
N SER A 139 -16.98 -9.87 5.07
CA SER A 139 -16.51 -9.27 6.33
C SER A 139 -17.44 -9.53 7.52
N TYR A 140 -18.70 -9.83 7.27
CA TYR A 140 -19.63 -10.22 8.32
C TYR A 140 -19.45 -11.68 8.77
N THR A 141 -18.75 -12.51 8.00
CA THR A 141 -18.70 -13.96 8.21
C THR A 141 -17.28 -14.56 8.24
N HIS A 142 -16.28 -13.90 7.61
CA HIS A 142 -14.94 -14.47 7.42
C HIS A 142 -13.85 -13.42 7.43
N LEU A 143 -12.58 -13.88 7.39
CA LEU A 143 -11.40 -13.06 7.15
C LEU A 143 -11.42 -12.50 5.72
N THR A 144 -11.26 -11.19 5.58
CA THR A 144 -11.17 -10.52 4.28
C THR A 144 -9.87 -9.76 4.13
N LEU A 145 -9.37 -9.73 2.90
CA LEU A 145 -8.22 -8.93 2.51
C LEU A 145 -8.60 -8.00 1.37
N PRO A 146 -8.58 -6.69 1.58
CA PRO A 146 -8.50 -5.78 0.45
C PRO A 146 -7.12 -5.94 -0.20
N THR A 147 -7.10 -6.26 -1.49
CA THR A 147 -5.89 -6.21 -2.31
C THR A 147 -5.75 -4.80 -2.85
N THR A 148 -4.58 -4.22 -2.70
CA THR A 148 -4.17 -3.04 -3.47
C THR A 148 -3.42 -3.53 -4.70
N ASP A 149 -4.03 -3.35 -5.88
CA ASP A 149 -3.32 -3.41 -7.14
C ASP A 149 -2.44 -2.17 -7.32
#